data_e738099b116359fa15328a6cbf758ed0
#
_entry.id   e738099b116359fa15328a6cbf758ed0
#
_cell.length_a   1.000
_cell.length_b   1.000
_cell.length_c   1.000
_cell.angle_alpha   90.00
_cell.angle_beta   90.00
_cell.angle_gamma   90.00
#
_symmetry.space_group_name_H-M   'P 1'
#
loop_
_entity.id
_entity.type
_entity.pdbx_description
1 polymer ?
#
loop_
_entity_poly.entity_id
_entity_poly.type
_entity_poly.pdbx_seq_one_letter_code
_entity_poly.pdbx_strand_id
1 'polypeptide(L)'
;LLIAVPTTAGTGSEVTLAAVITDDETHYKYPINDFVLIPRFAVHDPEFTRGLPASITGQTGMDALTHAVEAFIGRSTTPYTRKMARQAVQLIRDNLLEAYEHGDDIRARRNMLSAAYKAGVAFTRSYVGYVHAIAHSLGGRYGIPHGLANAIILPHMLRAYGEAAAPKLADLARMAGIVPVNARDSLAAEAFIDWVDRMNEALGIPKYVSGIRRSDIPQMAAHADAEANPLYPVPLLMDRLELEQMYEVIAGGMFEDEN
;
A
#
# COMPACT_ATOMS: atom_id res chain seq x y z
N LEU A 1 23.49 3.87 17.11
CA LEU A 1 22.27 3.22 17.59
C LEU A 1 21.06 4.04 17.11
N LEU A 2 20.21 3.43 16.25
CA LEU A 2 18.95 4.03 15.78
C LEU A 2 17.79 3.43 16.60
N ILE A 3 16.97 4.30 17.18
CA ILE A 3 15.73 3.95 17.89
C ILE A 3 14.60 4.69 17.19
N ALA A 4 13.60 3.99 16.72
CA ALA A 4 12.45 4.58 16.03
C ALA A 4 11.23 4.65 16.96
N VAL A 5 10.54 5.78 16.91
CA VAL A 5 9.27 6.00 17.62
C VAL A 5 8.26 6.47 16.55
N PRO A 6 7.47 5.58 15.96
CA PRO A 6 6.55 5.98 14.90
C PRO A 6 5.45 6.88 15.44
N THR A 7 5.14 7.93 14.68
CA THR A 7 4.06 8.88 14.96
C THR A 7 2.87 8.72 14.03
N THR A 8 2.97 7.79 13.07
CA THR A 8 1.89 7.34 12.17
C THR A 8 1.82 5.83 12.17
N ALA A 9 0.66 5.27 11.85
CA ALA A 9 0.46 3.84 11.76
C ALA A 9 0.29 3.43 10.28
N GLY A 10 1.38 3.48 9.51
CA GLY A 10 1.34 3.24 8.07
C GLY A 10 2.63 2.69 7.50
N THR A 11 3.67 3.51 7.48
CA THR A 11 4.92 3.27 6.75
C THR A 11 5.71 2.03 7.20
N GLY A 12 5.57 1.60 8.46
CA GLY A 12 6.41 0.55 9.02
C GLY A 12 7.92 0.90 9.03
N SER A 13 8.27 2.19 8.93
CA SER A 13 9.66 2.66 8.82
C SER A 13 10.55 2.22 9.98
N GLU A 14 9.95 1.88 11.13
CA GLU A 14 10.65 1.38 12.31
C GLU A 14 11.19 -0.05 12.16
N VAL A 15 10.89 -0.74 11.05
CA VAL A 15 11.39 -2.11 10.78
C VAL A 15 11.87 -2.30 9.35
N THR A 16 11.96 -1.24 8.55
CA THR A 16 12.28 -1.35 7.13
C THR A 16 13.75 -1.00 6.82
N LEU A 17 14.23 -1.57 5.73
CA LEU A 17 15.56 -1.28 5.19
C LEU A 17 15.53 -0.14 4.16
N ALA A 18 14.34 0.39 3.85
CA ALA A 18 14.14 1.38 2.81
C ALA A 18 14.11 2.80 3.36
N ALA A 19 14.79 3.71 2.68
CA ALA A 19 14.62 5.16 2.79
C ALA A 19 14.31 5.70 1.40
N VAL A 20 13.25 6.50 1.27
CA VAL A 20 12.81 7.01 -0.03
C VAL A 20 13.23 8.48 -0.14
N ILE A 21 13.95 8.80 -1.22
CA ILE A 21 14.45 10.14 -1.51
C ILE A 21 13.68 10.69 -2.72
N THR A 22 13.37 11.97 -2.69
CA THR A 22 12.87 12.69 -3.85
C THR A 22 13.97 13.65 -4.32
N ASP A 23 14.32 13.55 -5.58
CA ASP A 23 15.21 14.49 -6.25
C ASP A 23 14.43 15.75 -6.61
N ASP A 24 14.85 16.91 -6.08
CA ASP A 24 14.12 18.18 -6.23
C ASP A 24 14.17 18.76 -7.64
N GLU A 25 15.16 18.37 -8.46
CA GLU A 25 15.32 18.88 -9.83
C GLU A 25 14.50 18.04 -10.82
N THR A 26 14.56 16.74 -10.69
CA THR A 26 13.91 15.80 -11.63
C THR A 26 12.54 15.32 -11.17
N HIS A 27 12.17 15.59 -9.91
CA HIS A 27 10.97 15.05 -9.25
C HIS A 27 10.93 13.52 -9.25
N TYR A 28 12.09 12.87 -9.45
CA TYR A 28 12.20 11.44 -9.39
C TYR A 28 12.30 10.97 -7.94
N LYS A 29 11.39 10.08 -7.56
CA LYS A 29 11.34 9.49 -6.22
C LYS A 29 11.82 8.05 -6.28
N TYR A 30 12.86 7.72 -5.51
CA TYR A 30 13.49 6.40 -5.55
C TYR A 30 13.84 5.88 -4.15
N PRO A 31 13.76 4.54 -3.93
CA PRO A 31 14.14 3.92 -2.68
C PRO A 31 15.65 3.68 -2.61
N ILE A 32 16.24 3.96 -1.45
CA ILE A 32 17.57 3.47 -1.04
C ILE A 32 17.34 2.34 -0.05
N ASN A 33 17.98 1.20 -0.30
CA ASN A 33 17.80 0.00 0.52
C ASN A 33 19.14 -0.44 1.11
N ASP A 34 19.21 -0.46 2.45
CA ASP A 34 20.36 -0.99 3.18
C ASP A 34 19.92 -1.53 4.54
N PHE A 35 20.47 -2.69 4.94
CA PHE A 35 20.19 -3.29 6.25
C PHE A 35 20.63 -2.41 7.42
N VAL A 36 21.57 -1.50 7.22
CA VAL A 36 22.02 -0.54 8.25
C VAL A 36 20.92 0.46 8.62
N LEU A 37 19.97 0.70 7.73
CA LEU A 37 18.83 1.60 7.95
C LEU A 37 17.78 1.03 8.89
N ILE A 38 17.77 -0.29 9.10
CA ILE A 38 16.78 -0.90 10.01
C ILE A 38 17.06 -0.45 11.45
N PRO A 39 16.09 0.21 12.11
CA PRO A 39 16.24 0.60 13.51
C PRO A 39 16.47 -0.61 14.42
N ARG A 40 17.34 -0.45 15.42
CA ARG A 40 17.61 -1.51 16.39
C ARG A 40 16.48 -1.73 17.39
N PHE A 41 15.74 -0.67 17.66
CA PHE A 41 14.60 -0.67 18.57
C PHE A 41 13.47 0.14 17.97
N ALA A 42 12.25 -0.37 18.12
CA ALA A 42 11.02 0.33 17.81
C ALA A 42 10.20 0.49 19.10
N VAL A 43 9.77 1.71 19.40
CA VAL A 43 8.91 2.01 20.55
C VAL A 43 7.54 2.37 20.04
N HIS A 44 6.57 1.51 20.27
CA HIS A 44 5.17 1.69 19.85
C HIS A 44 4.36 2.28 21.00
N ASP A 45 4.31 3.60 21.08
CA ASP A 45 3.43 4.30 21.99
C ASP A 45 2.24 4.88 21.18
N PRO A 46 1.00 4.37 21.39
CA PRO A 46 -0.16 4.82 20.65
C PRO A 46 -0.55 6.28 20.93
N GLU A 47 -0.09 6.86 22.03
CA GLU A 47 -0.33 8.27 22.33
C GLU A 47 0.24 9.21 21.25
N PHE A 48 1.36 8.83 20.60
CA PHE A 48 1.93 9.64 19.52
C PHE A 48 1.10 9.62 18.23
N THR A 49 0.12 8.71 18.12
CA THR A 49 -0.80 8.66 16.97
C THR A 49 -2.18 9.24 17.29
N ARG A 50 -2.49 9.52 18.56
CA ARG A 50 -3.81 9.95 19.05
C ARG A 50 -4.29 11.27 18.44
N GLY A 51 -3.37 12.22 18.23
CA GLY A 51 -3.69 13.53 17.66
C GLY A 51 -3.71 13.59 16.13
N LEU A 52 -3.55 12.45 15.44
CA LEU A 52 -3.54 12.44 13.98
C LEU A 52 -4.93 12.79 13.42
N PRO A 53 -5.01 13.67 12.40
CA PRO A 53 -6.24 13.88 11.64
C PRO A 53 -6.79 12.57 11.08
N ALA A 54 -8.12 12.45 10.99
CA ALA A 54 -8.78 11.28 10.43
C ALA A 54 -8.29 10.94 9.02
N SER A 55 -8.11 11.96 8.15
CA SER A 55 -7.58 11.77 6.80
C SER A 55 -6.19 11.14 6.78
N ILE A 56 -5.29 11.56 7.68
CA ILE A 56 -3.94 10.95 7.80
C ILE A 56 -4.06 9.52 8.33
N THR A 57 -4.91 9.29 9.33
CA THR A 57 -5.18 7.94 9.87
C THR A 57 -5.65 7.00 8.77
N GLY A 58 -6.63 7.41 7.95
CA GLY A 58 -7.17 6.62 6.84
C GLY A 58 -6.10 6.31 5.78
N GLN A 59 -5.41 7.36 5.29
CA GLN A 59 -4.38 7.21 4.25
C GLN A 59 -3.22 6.33 4.71
N THR A 60 -2.70 6.52 5.92
CA THR A 60 -1.59 5.71 6.43
C THR A 60 -2.02 4.29 6.76
N GLY A 61 -3.25 4.07 7.23
CA GLY A 61 -3.80 2.74 7.45
C GLY A 61 -3.98 1.95 6.15
N MET A 62 -4.41 2.61 5.07
CA MET A 62 -4.50 2.00 3.74
C MET A 62 -3.11 1.75 3.12
N ASP A 63 -2.12 2.58 3.44
CA ASP A 63 -0.73 2.33 3.11
C ASP A 63 -0.21 1.03 3.76
N ALA A 64 -0.47 0.86 5.06
CA ALA A 64 -0.15 -0.40 5.75
C ALA A 64 -0.89 -1.61 5.15
N LEU A 65 -2.13 -1.43 4.70
CA LEU A 65 -2.87 -2.47 3.99
C LEU A 65 -2.18 -2.83 2.66
N THR A 66 -1.78 -1.82 1.89
CA THR A 66 -1.09 -2.02 0.61
C THR A 66 0.23 -2.77 0.81
N HIS A 67 1.05 -2.38 1.79
CA HIS A 67 2.26 -3.11 2.18
C HIS A 67 1.99 -4.59 2.46
N ALA A 68 0.98 -4.86 3.29
CA ALA A 68 0.63 -6.24 3.66
C ALA A 68 0.14 -7.06 2.46
N VAL A 69 -0.70 -6.47 1.61
CA VAL A 69 -1.26 -7.13 0.43
C VAL A 69 -0.16 -7.44 -0.59
N GLU A 70 0.63 -6.45 -0.99
CA GLU A 70 1.70 -6.66 -1.98
C GLU A 70 2.75 -7.65 -1.49
N ALA A 71 3.17 -7.57 -0.22
CA ALA A 71 4.07 -8.56 0.38
C ALA A 71 3.46 -9.97 0.40
N PHE A 72 2.13 -10.11 0.51
CA PHE A 72 1.47 -11.41 0.54
C PHE A 72 1.30 -12.02 -0.84
N ILE A 73 0.85 -11.22 -1.82
CA ILE A 73 0.59 -11.72 -3.19
C ILE A 73 1.86 -11.89 -4.01
N GLY A 74 2.94 -11.21 -3.66
CA GLY A 74 4.23 -11.28 -4.35
C GLY A 74 4.80 -12.70 -4.43
N ARG A 75 5.79 -12.92 -5.31
CA ARG A 75 6.41 -14.23 -5.56
C ARG A 75 7.49 -14.61 -4.54
N SER A 76 8.05 -13.64 -3.79
CA SER A 76 9.14 -13.88 -2.81
C SER A 76 8.65 -14.02 -1.37
N THR A 77 7.40 -14.44 -1.16
CA THR A 77 6.84 -14.64 0.17
C THR A 77 7.42 -15.85 0.89
N THR A 78 7.52 -15.77 2.21
CA THR A 78 7.85 -16.88 3.11
C THR A 78 6.67 -17.21 4.02
N PRO A 79 6.64 -18.39 4.69
CA PRO A 79 5.61 -18.66 5.69
C PRO A 79 5.52 -17.59 6.79
N TYR A 80 6.68 -17.02 7.16
CA TYR A 80 6.75 -15.97 8.17
C TYR A 80 6.17 -14.64 7.67
N THR A 81 6.57 -14.18 6.49
CA THR A 81 6.07 -12.92 5.92
C THR A 81 4.57 -13.01 5.60
N ARG A 82 4.09 -14.15 5.11
CA ARG A 82 2.66 -14.40 4.93
C ARG A 82 1.89 -14.34 6.25
N LYS A 83 2.44 -14.89 7.34
CA LYS A 83 1.83 -14.79 8.68
C LYS A 83 1.74 -13.32 9.13
N MET A 84 2.80 -12.54 8.95
CA MET A 84 2.81 -11.13 9.34
C MET A 84 1.82 -10.31 8.52
N ALA A 85 1.82 -10.46 7.19
CA ALA A 85 0.88 -9.78 6.30
C ALA A 85 -0.59 -10.09 6.65
N ARG A 86 -0.94 -11.35 6.91
CA ARG A 86 -2.29 -11.73 7.33
C ARG A 86 -2.71 -11.07 8.63
N GLN A 87 -1.83 -11.08 9.63
CA GLN A 87 -2.12 -10.43 10.91
C GLN A 87 -2.29 -8.92 10.76
N ALA A 88 -1.52 -8.30 9.85
CA ALA A 88 -1.69 -6.89 9.53
C ALA A 88 -3.08 -6.63 8.93
N VAL A 89 -3.49 -7.40 7.92
CA VAL A 89 -4.81 -7.25 7.27
C VAL A 89 -5.96 -7.46 8.28
N GLN A 90 -5.86 -8.46 9.16
CA GLN A 90 -6.86 -8.68 10.21
C GLN A 90 -6.98 -7.48 11.16
N LEU A 91 -5.84 -6.97 11.64
CA LEU A 91 -5.82 -5.81 12.54
C LEU A 91 -6.37 -4.55 11.86
N ILE A 92 -6.03 -4.32 10.59
CA ILE A 92 -6.54 -3.19 9.81
C ILE A 92 -8.06 -3.31 9.63
N ARG A 93 -8.56 -4.49 9.23
CA ARG A 93 -9.99 -4.74 9.08
C ARG A 93 -10.76 -4.41 10.36
N ASP A 94 -10.22 -4.80 11.50
CA ASP A 94 -10.93 -4.71 12.79
C ASP A 94 -10.78 -3.34 13.46
N ASN A 95 -9.80 -2.51 13.05
CA ASN A 95 -9.45 -1.32 13.83
C ASN A 95 -9.30 -0.03 13.02
N LEU A 96 -9.17 -0.08 11.67
CA LEU A 96 -8.87 1.14 10.89
C LEU A 96 -10.04 2.14 10.94
N LEU A 97 -11.27 1.68 10.72
CA LEU A 97 -12.45 2.55 10.79
C LEU A 97 -12.65 3.09 12.21
N GLU A 98 -12.47 2.27 13.24
CA GLU A 98 -12.53 2.72 14.63
C GLU A 98 -11.49 3.80 14.92
N ALA A 99 -10.24 3.61 14.49
CA ALA A 99 -9.18 4.62 14.66
C ALA A 99 -9.43 5.88 13.82
N TYR A 100 -10.14 5.77 12.70
CA TYR A 100 -10.53 6.89 11.83
C TYR A 100 -11.66 7.73 12.43
N GLU A 101 -12.72 7.08 12.88
CA GLU A 101 -13.93 7.71 13.42
C GLU A 101 -13.74 8.19 14.87
N HIS A 102 -13.00 7.41 15.66
CA HIS A 102 -12.74 7.64 17.09
C HIS A 102 -11.25 7.73 17.35
N GLY A 103 -10.63 8.82 16.90
CA GLY A 103 -9.17 9.02 16.91
C GLY A 103 -8.49 8.95 18.28
N ASP A 104 -9.24 9.02 19.38
CA ASP A 104 -8.80 8.88 20.76
C ASP A 104 -8.99 7.47 21.35
N ASP A 105 -9.51 6.49 20.58
CA ASP A 105 -9.47 5.09 21.00
C ASP A 105 -8.03 4.53 20.95
N ILE A 106 -7.39 4.56 22.11
CA ILE A 106 -6.00 4.09 22.30
C ILE A 106 -5.84 2.60 21.94
N ARG A 107 -6.87 1.80 22.08
CA ARG A 107 -6.82 0.37 21.68
C ARG A 107 -6.75 0.25 20.16
N ALA A 108 -7.61 0.97 19.44
CA ALA A 108 -7.59 0.99 17.98
C ALA A 108 -6.24 1.55 17.46
N ARG A 109 -5.74 2.66 18.03
CA ARG A 109 -4.43 3.24 17.70
C ARG A 109 -3.29 2.25 17.91
N ARG A 110 -3.24 1.54 19.05
CA ARG A 110 -2.24 0.50 19.33
C ARG A 110 -2.30 -0.63 18.32
N ASN A 111 -3.51 -1.08 17.98
CA ASN A 111 -3.71 -2.15 17.01
C ASN A 111 -3.27 -1.74 15.60
N MET A 112 -3.50 -0.49 15.20
CA MET A 112 -3.03 0.05 13.94
C MET A 112 -1.50 0.18 13.88
N LEU A 113 -0.83 0.63 14.97
CA LEU A 113 0.64 0.57 15.05
C LEU A 113 1.17 -0.85 14.90
N SER A 114 0.53 -1.82 15.59
CA SER A 114 0.90 -3.23 15.45
C SER A 114 0.68 -3.76 14.01
N ALA A 115 -0.37 -3.29 13.33
CA ALA A 115 -0.65 -3.64 11.95
C ALA A 115 0.44 -3.09 11.00
N ALA A 116 0.78 -1.80 11.13
CA ALA A 116 1.83 -1.15 10.34
C ALA A 116 3.18 -1.84 10.54
N TYR A 117 3.56 -2.13 11.78
CA TYR A 117 4.76 -2.90 12.09
C TYR A 117 4.79 -4.26 11.40
N LYS A 118 3.70 -5.03 11.48
CA LYS A 118 3.61 -6.36 10.86
C LYS A 118 3.66 -6.30 9.34
N ALA A 119 3.02 -5.30 8.74
CA ALA A 119 3.11 -5.02 7.30
C ALA A 119 4.55 -4.67 6.93
N GLY A 120 5.22 -3.84 7.72
CA GLY A 120 6.63 -3.48 7.60
C GLY A 120 7.55 -4.69 7.63
N VAL A 121 7.38 -5.58 8.61
CA VAL A 121 8.13 -6.86 8.69
C VAL A 121 7.89 -7.73 7.47
N ALA A 122 6.67 -7.74 6.92
CA ALA A 122 6.35 -8.55 5.75
C ALA A 122 7.04 -8.00 4.49
N PHE A 123 6.85 -6.72 4.17
CA PHE A 123 7.37 -6.18 2.91
C PHE A 123 8.90 -5.98 2.92
N THR A 124 9.52 -5.71 4.05
CA THR A 124 10.98 -5.62 4.15
C THR A 124 11.71 -6.86 3.61
N ARG A 125 11.05 -8.02 3.67
CA ARG A 125 11.60 -9.30 3.19
C ARG A 125 10.94 -9.84 1.92
N SER A 126 9.72 -9.39 1.62
CA SER A 126 8.94 -9.87 0.48
C SER A 126 8.74 -8.80 -0.59
N TYR A 127 9.29 -7.61 -0.36
CA TYR A 127 9.18 -6.44 -1.24
C TYR A 127 7.73 -5.93 -1.35
N VAL A 128 7.58 -4.88 -2.12
CA VAL A 128 6.31 -4.26 -2.57
C VAL A 128 6.07 -4.60 -4.04
N GLY A 129 5.16 -3.92 -4.71
CA GLY A 129 4.84 -4.17 -6.10
C GLY A 129 4.54 -2.90 -6.89
N TYR A 130 3.78 -3.03 -7.98
CA TYR A 130 3.46 -1.91 -8.86
C TYR A 130 2.59 -0.83 -8.22
N VAL A 131 1.81 -1.15 -7.16
CA VAL A 131 1.06 -0.10 -6.45
C VAL A 131 2.04 0.95 -5.92
N HIS A 132 3.11 0.52 -5.25
CA HIS A 132 4.12 1.43 -4.72
C HIS A 132 4.93 2.13 -5.82
N ALA A 133 5.35 1.43 -6.87
CA ALA A 133 6.10 2.02 -7.97
C ALA A 133 5.31 3.14 -8.67
N ILE A 134 4.01 2.92 -8.92
CA ILE A 134 3.11 3.94 -9.49
C ILE A 134 2.88 5.07 -8.49
N ALA A 135 2.66 4.77 -7.20
CA ALA A 135 2.47 5.79 -6.17
C ALA A 135 3.70 6.70 -5.99
N HIS A 136 4.91 6.17 -6.12
CA HIS A 136 6.14 6.95 -6.06
C HIS A 136 6.22 7.95 -7.21
N SER A 137 5.93 7.54 -8.44
CA SER A 137 5.96 8.43 -9.60
C SER A 137 4.91 9.54 -9.50
N LEU A 138 3.68 9.21 -9.05
CA LEU A 138 2.61 10.19 -8.79
C LEU A 138 2.97 11.16 -7.67
N GLY A 139 3.55 10.62 -6.58
CA GLY A 139 4.01 11.44 -5.46
C GLY A 139 5.15 12.38 -5.85
N GLY A 140 6.09 11.92 -6.68
CA GLY A 140 7.18 12.75 -7.20
C GLY A 140 6.67 13.83 -8.14
N ARG A 141 5.79 13.49 -9.11
CA ARG A 141 5.32 14.40 -10.15
C ARG A 141 4.29 15.42 -9.66
N TYR A 142 3.33 14.97 -8.85
CA TYR A 142 2.16 15.78 -8.46
C TYR A 142 2.08 16.08 -6.96
N GLY A 143 3.01 15.58 -6.15
CA GLY A 143 2.97 15.76 -4.69
C GLY A 143 1.81 15.05 -4.01
N ILE A 144 1.22 14.03 -4.64
CA ILE A 144 0.12 13.27 -4.05
C ILE A 144 0.63 12.54 -2.80
N PRO A 145 -0.07 12.65 -1.65
CA PRO A 145 0.32 11.93 -0.45
C PRO A 145 0.44 10.43 -0.70
N HIS A 146 1.54 9.83 -0.27
CA HIS A 146 1.90 8.44 -0.59
C HIS A 146 0.81 7.43 -0.24
N GLY A 147 0.29 7.48 0.99
CA GLY A 147 -0.78 6.57 1.42
C GLY A 147 -2.09 6.78 0.67
N LEU A 148 -2.39 8.01 0.24
CA LEU A 148 -3.54 8.30 -0.62
C LEU A 148 -3.37 7.66 -2.00
N ALA A 149 -2.20 7.83 -2.63
CA ALA A 149 -1.91 7.22 -3.92
C ALA A 149 -2.02 5.70 -3.84
N ASN A 150 -1.38 5.07 -2.85
CA ASN A 150 -1.45 3.63 -2.63
C ASN A 150 -2.90 3.14 -2.46
N ALA A 151 -3.71 3.83 -1.66
CA ALA A 151 -5.10 3.48 -1.43
C ALA A 151 -5.96 3.50 -2.70
N ILE A 152 -5.77 4.51 -3.55
CA ILE A 152 -6.50 4.63 -4.83
C ILE A 152 -6.05 3.55 -5.81
N ILE A 153 -4.74 3.32 -5.93
CA ILE A 153 -4.18 2.42 -6.94
C ILE A 153 -4.47 0.95 -6.60
N LEU A 154 -4.46 0.58 -5.31
CA LEU A 154 -4.54 -0.81 -4.86
C LEU A 154 -5.67 -1.61 -5.50
N PRO A 155 -6.96 -1.23 -5.42
CA PRO A 155 -8.04 -2.03 -5.99
C PRO A 155 -7.96 -2.16 -7.52
N HIS A 156 -7.47 -1.13 -8.21
CA HIS A 156 -7.28 -1.17 -9.66
C HIS A 156 -6.17 -2.15 -10.06
N MET A 157 -5.02 -2.12 -9.35
CA MET A 157 -3.91 -3.03 -9.60
C MET A 157 -4.29 -4.48 -9.27
N LEU A 158 -5.04 -4.72 -8.19
CA LEU A 158 -5.49 -6.08 -7.85
C LEU A 158 -6.42 -6.66 -8.94
N ARG A 159 -7.28 -5.83 -9.55
CA ARG A 159 -8.09 -6.24 -10.71
C ARG A 159 -7.23 -6.53 -11.93
N ALA A 160 -6.23 -5.70 -12.20
CA ALA A 160 -5.32 -5.89 -13.33
C ALA A 160 -4.49 -7.18 -13.22
N TYR A 161 -4.09 -7.59 -12.01
CA TYR A 161 -3.43 -8.88 -11.81
C TYR A 161 -4.34 -10.09 -12.07
N GLY A 162 -5.65 -9.95 -11.94
CA GLY A 162 -6.64 -10.97 -12.27
C GLY A 162 -6.32 -12.34 -11.67
N GLU A 163 -6.33 -13.37 -12.53
CA GLU A 163 -6.08 -14.75 -12.09
C GLU A 163 -4.69 -14.98 -11.50
N ALA A 164 -3.70 -14.18 -11.85
CA ALA A 164 -2.34 -14.31 -11.31
C ALA A 164 -2.27 -14.04 -9.79
N ALA A 165 -3.14 -13.18 -9.26
CA ALA A 165 -3.22 -12.89 -7.83
C ALA A 165 -4.39 -13.59 -7.13
N ALA A 166 -5.41 -14.05 -7.88
CA ALA A 166 -6.68 -14.55 -7.32
C ALA A 166 -6.52 -15.64 -6.24
N PRO A 167 -5.70 -16.69 -6.38
CA PRO A 167 -5.55 -17.70 -5.32
C PRO A 167 -5.03 -17.12 -4.00
N LYS A 168 -4.07 -16.20 -4.07
CA LYS A 168 -3.50 -15.56 -2.87
C LYS A 168 -4.44 -14.54 -2.26
N LEU A 169 -5.18 -13.77 -3.07
CA LEU A 169 -6.22 -12.87 -2.59
C LEU A 169 -7.36 -13.64 -1.91
N ALA A 170 -7.76 -14.78 -2.48
CA ALA A 170 -8.76 -15.66 -1.88
C ALA A 170 -8.33 -16.19 -0.51
N ASP A 171 -7.06 -16.62 -0.39
CA ASP A 171 -6.50 -17.01 0.90
C ASP A 171 -6.54 -15.84 1.90
N LEU A 172 -6.13 -14.66 1.47
CA LEU A 172 -6.12 -13.48 2.33
C LEU A 172 -7.54 -13.11 2.80
N ALA A 173 -8.53 -13.17 1.88
CA ALA A 173 -9.94 -12.92 2.20
C ALA A 173 -10.49 -13.87 3.28
N ARG A 174 -10.22 -15.17 3.11
CA ARG A 174 -10.65 -16.20 4.09
C ARG A 174 -9.98 -16.00 5.44
N MET A 175 -8.67 -15.78 5.42
CA MET A 175 -7.87 -15.66 6.63
C MET A 175 -8.11 -14.36 7.38
N ALA A 176 -8.44 -13.30 6.66
CA ALA A 176 -8.90 -12.05 7.25
C ALA A 176 -10.37 -12.12 7.71
N GLY A 177 -11.11 -13.20 7.39
CA GLY A 177 -12.52 -13.35 7.76
C GLY A 177 -13.46 -12.43 6.98
N ILE A 178 -13.05 -12.03 5.77
CA ILE A 178 -13.87 -11.23 4.85
C ILE A 178 -14.94 -12.12 4.21
N VAL A 179 -14.57 -13.38 3.95
CA VAL A 179 -15.47 -14.42 3.44
C VAL A 179 -15.36 -15.69 4.29
N PRO A 180 -16.36 -16.60 4.24
CA PRO A 180 -16.26 -17.91 4.87
C PRO A 180 -15.06 -18.72 4.35
N VAL A 181 -14.49 -19.58 5.18
CA VAL A 181 -13.30 -20.38 4.85
C VAL A 181 -13.49 -21.33 3.66
N ASN A 182 -14.72 -21.69 3.33
CA ASN A 182 -15.08 -22.56 2.20
C ASN A 182 -15.52 -21.80 0.94
N ALA A 183 -15.40 -20.47 0.91
CA ALA A 183 -15.72 -19.68 -0.28
C ALA A 183 -14.80 -20.10 -1.46
N ARG A 184 -15.35 -20.12 -2.67
CA ARG A 184 -14.57 -20.42 -3.90
C ARG A 184 -13.56 -19.30 -4.18
N ASP A 185 -12.40 -19.65 -4.74
CA ASP A 185 -11.28 -18.72 -4.95
C ASP A 185 -11.67 -17.47 -5.72
N SER A 186 -12.37 -17.59 -6.84
CA SER A 186 -12.77 -16.43 -7.65
C SER A 186 -13.65 -15.46 -6.88
N LEU A 187 -14.65 -15.99 -6.16
CA LEU A 187 -15.56 -15.16 -5.35
C LEU A 187 -14.85 -14.54 -4.13
N ALA A 188 -13.93 -15.29 -3.53
CA ALA A 188 -13.17 -14.81 -2.39
C ALA A 188 -12.19 -13.69 -2.77
N ALA A 189 -11.53 -13.82 -3.92
CA ALA A 189 -10.64 -12.80 -4.45
C ALA A 189 -11.39 -11.51 -4.80
N GLU A 190 -12.53 -11.63 -5.50
CA GLU A 190 -13.40 -10.49 -5.82
C GLU A 190 -13.92 -9.80 -4.55
N ALA A 191 -14.42 -10.58 -3.59
CA ALA A 191 -14.89 -10.04 -2.31
C ALA A 191 -13.79 -9.30 -1.52
N PHE A 192 -12.52 -9.72 -1.64
CA PHE A 192 -11.40 -9.00 -1.06
C PHE A 192 -11.22 -7.62 -1.71
N ILE A 193 -11.23 -7.57 -3.04
CA ILE A 193 -11.08 -6.32 -3.79
C ILE A 193 -12.25 -5.36 -3.49
N ASP A 194 -13.46 -5.87 -3.45
CA ASP A 194 -14.65 -5.10 -3.09
C ASP A 194 -14.61 -4.61 -1.64
N TRP A 195 -14.00 -5.37 -0.74
CA TRP A 195 -13.78 -4.91 0.63
C TRP A 195 -12.78 -3.75 0.68
N VAL A 196 -11.72 -3.78 -0.13
CA VAL A 196 -10.78 -2.65 -0.25
C VAL A 196 -11.49 -1.40 -0.77
N ASP A 197 -12.33 -1.53 -1.81
CA ASP A 197 -13.12 -0.39 -2.33
C ASP A 197 -14.05 0.20 -1.27
N ARG A 198 -14.79 -0.65 -0.55
CA ARG A 198 -15.66 -0.18 0.54
C ARG A 198 -14.88 0.48 1.68
N MET A 199 -13.67 0.00 1.98
CA MET A 199 -12.81 0.63 2.96
C MET A 199 -12.39 2.04 2.49
N ASN A 200 -11.97 2.18 1.22
CA ASN A 200 -11.65 3.49 0.64
C ASN A 200 -12.86 4.44 0.71
N GLU A 201 -14.04 3.98 0.33
CA GLU A 201 -15.27 4.76 0.39
C GLU A 201 -15.57 5.24 1.81
N ALA A 202 -15.50 4.34 2.81
CA ALA A 202 -15.74 4.66 4.22
C ALA A 202 -14.73 5.66 4.79
N LEU A 203 -13.50 5.67 4.27
CA LEU A 203 -12.43 6.60 4.64
C LEU A 203 -12.45 7.91 3.84
N GLY A 204 -13.43 8.10 2.94
CA GLY A 204 -13.52 9.28 2.08
C GLY A 204 -12.40 9.38 1.04
N ILE A 205 -11.76 8.26 0.69
CA ILE A 205 -10.70 8.19 -0.32
C ILE A 205 -11.33 8.11 -1.71
N PRO A 206 -10.95 8.99 -2.65
CA PRO A 206 -11.52 8.99 -3.98
C PRO A 206 -11.15 7.73 -4.77
N LYS A 207 -12.02 7.35 -5.70
CA LYS A 207 -11.82 6.17 -6.54
C LYS A 207 -10.71 6.35 -7.59
N TYR A 208 -10.47 7.59 -8.03
CA TYR A 208 -9.54 7.94 -9.09
C TYR A 208 -8.65 9.09 -8.67
N VAL A 209 -7.48 9.18 -9.30
CA VAL A 209 -6.56 10.31 -9.14
C VAL A 209 -6.97 11.42 -10.11
N SER A 210 -7.22 12.61 -9.58
CA SER A 210 -7.47 13.80 -10.40
C SER A 210 -6.17 14.54 -10.74
N GLY A 211 -6.18 15.33 -11.80
CA GLY A 211 -5.07 16.21 -12.15
C GLY A 211 -3.91 15.54 -12.89
N ILE A 212 -4.06 14.31 -13.37
CA ILE A 212 -3.07 13.66 -14.22
C ILE A 212 -3.15 14.26 -15.62
N ARG A 213 -1.98 14.61 -16.19
CA ARG A 213 -1.86 15.00 -17.60
C ARG A 213 -1.40 13.82 -18.43
N ARG A 214 -2.03 13.60 -19.58
CA ARG A 214 -1.65 12.49 -20.48
C ARG A 214 -0.20 12.57 -20.95
N SER A 215 0.31 13.79 -21.18
CA SER A 215 1.70 14.01 -21.56
C SER A 215 2.72 13.51 -20.54
N ASP A 216 2.36 13.40 -19.27
CA ASP A 216 3.26 12.97 -18.21
C ASP A 216 3.29 11.42 -18.05
N ILE A 217 2.25 10.73 -18.55
CA ILE A 217 2.12 9.26 -18.38
C ILE A 217 3.33 8.48 -18.85
N PRO A 218 3.89 8.72 -20.06
CA PRO A 218 5.03 7.94 -20.54
C PRO A 218 6.27 8.05 -19.64
N GLN A 219 6.50 9.21 -19.05
CA GLN A 219 7.63 9.40 -18.14
C GLN A 219 7.37 8.75 -16.78
N MET A 220 6.16 8.90 -16.23
CA MET A 220 5.79 8.27 -14.97
C MET A 220 5.85 6.73 -15.08
N ALA A 221 5.37 6.17 -16.19
CA ALA A 221 5.45 4.72 -16.43
C ALA A 221 6.90 4.26 -16.58
N ALA A 222 7.78 5.05 -17.21
CA ALA A 222 9.20 4.74 -17.27
C ALA A 222 9.86 4.72 -15.88
N HIS A 223 9.48 5.63 -14.99
CA HIS A 223 9.96 5.64 -13.61
C HIS A 223 9.48 4.41 -12.82
N ALA A 224 8.18 4.08 -12.93
CA ALA A 224 7.61 2.90 -12.26
C ALA A 224 8.21 1.59 -12.80
N ASP A 225 8.44 1.49 -14.11
CA ASP A 225 9.12 0.35 -14.74
C ASP A 225 10.56 0.20 -14.23
N ALA A 226 11.33 1.28 -14.25
CA ALA A 226 12.73 1.28 -13.80
C ALA A 226 12.87 0.94 -12.30
N GLU A 227 11.91 1.32 -11.48
CA GLU A 227 11.89 0.98 -10.05
C GLU A 227 11.53 -0.50 -9.82
N ALA A 228 10.47 -0.96 -10.49
CA ALA A 228 9.88 -2.25 -10.18
C ALA A 228 10.54 -3.41 -10.93
N ASN A 229 10.94 -3.21 -12.19
CA ASN A 229 11.42 -4.29 -13.05
C ASN A 229 12.95 -4.34 -13.13
N PRO A 230 13.56 -5.52 -12.94
CA PRO A 230 12.95 -6.81 -12.58
C PRO A 230 12.91 -7.10 -11.07
N LEU A 231 13.04 -6.09 -10.21
CA LEU A 231 13.34 -6.26 -8.78
C LEU A 231 12.11 -6.67 -7.94
N TYR A 232 10.92 -6.13 -8.27
CA TYR A 232 9.74 -6.42 -7.48
C TYR A 232 9.11 -7.75 -7.85
N PRO A 233 8.84 -8.62 -6.87
CA PRO A 233 8.35 -9.98 -7.13
C PRO A 233 6.83 -10.00 -7.34
N VAL A 234 6.35 -9.23 -8.30
CA VAL A 234 4.93 -9.05 -8.60
C VAL A 234 4.26 -10.35 -9.09
N PRO A 235 2.94 -10.53 -8.89
CA PRO A 235 2.20 -11.70 -9.37
C PRO A 235 2.25 -11.86 -10.88
N LEU A 236 2.12 -10.76 -11.61
CA LEU A 236 2.15 -10.66 -13.07
C LEU A 236 3.10 -9.53 -13.46
N LEU A 237 4.08 -9.84 -14.31
CA LEU A 237 4.97 -8.81 -14.86
C LEU A 237 4.20 -7.98 -15.89
N MET A 238 4.33 -6.67 -15.78
CA MET A 238 3.81 -5.69 -16.71
C MET A 238 4.99 -4.98 -17.38
N ASP A 239 4.88 -4.77 -18.68
CA ASP A 239 5.79 -3.91 -19.40
C ASP A 239 5.40 -2.43 -19.25
N ARG A 240 6.22 -1.56 -19.84
CA ARG A 240 6.00 -0.12 -19.76
C ARG A 240 4.66 0.32 -20.34
N LEU A 241 4.21 -0.30 -21.45
CA LEU A 241 2.93 0.06 -22.09
C LEU A 241 1.74 -0.37 -21.20
N GLU A 242 1.82 -1.53 -20.58
CA GLU A 242 0.83 -1.99 -19.61
C GLU A 242 0.79 -1.08 -18.37
N LEU A 243 1.95 -0.58 -17.92
CA LEU A 243 2.01 0.42 -16.85
C LEU A 243 1.41 1.77 -17.29
N GLU A 244 1.64 2.24 -18.53
CA GLU A 244 0.96 3.43 -19.08
C GLU A 244 -0.56 3.27 -19.05
N GLN A 245 -1.09 2.10 -19.42
CA GLN A 245 -2.51 1.79 -19.33
C GLN A 245 -3.04 1.85 -17.90
N MET A 246 -2.23 1.44 -16.91
CA MET A 246 -2.63 1.56 -15.50
C MET A 246 -2.81 3.02 -15.06
N TYR A 247 -1.99 3.97 -15.53
CA TYR A 247 -2.22 5.40 -15.26
C TYR A 247 -3.53 5.90 -15.89
N GLU A 248 -3.90 5.42 -17.08
CA GLU A 248 -5.19 5.72 -17.69
C GLU A 248 -6.36 5.20 -16.84
N VAL A 249 -6.23 3.98 -16.31
CA VAL A 249 -7.25 3.35 -15.44
C VAL A 249 -7.41 4.12 -14.14
N ILE A 250 -6.31 4.47 -13.46
CA ILE A 250 -6.37 5.18 -12.17
C ILE A 250 -6.80 6.65 -12.32
N ALA A 251 -6.62 7.25 -13.49
CA ALA A 251 -7.17 8.57 -13.79
C ALA A 251 -8.69 8.54 -14.04
N GLY A 252 -9.27 7.37 -14.32
CA GLY A 252 -10.71 7.23 -14.57
C GLY A 252 -11.22 8.03 -15.76
N GLY A 253 -10.35 8.36 -16.72
CA GLY A 253 -10.65 9.20 -17.86
C GLY A 253 -10.68 10.72 -17.54
N MET A 254 -10.34 11.11 -16.31
CA MET A 254 -10.32 12.51 -15.86
C MET A 254 -8.90 13.06 -15.98
N PHE A 255 -8.57 13.61 -17.15
CA PHE A 255 -7.28 14.26 -17.38
C PHE A 255 -7.39 15.78 -17.31
N GLU A 256 -6.32 16.44 -16.83
CA GLU A 256 -6.21 17.89 -17.06
C GLU A 256 -6.01 18.12 -18.56
N ASP A 257 -6.93 18.86 -19.17
CA ASP A 257 -6.81 19.24 -20.56
C ASP A 257 -5.50 20.02 -20.78
N GLU A 258 -4.78 19.63 -21.81
CA GLU A 258 -3.61 20.33 -22.29
C GLU A 258 -4.09 21.66 -22.91
N ASN A 259 -4.11 22.74 -22.12
CA ASN A 259 -4.31 24.08 -22.57
C ASN A 259 -2.97 24.77 -22.86
#